data_7923c8e2378c9f167f185fc272232aae
#
_entry.id   7923c8e2378c9f167f185fc272232aae
#
_cell.length_a   1.000
_cell.length_b   1.000
_cell.length_c   1.000
_cell.angle_alpha   90.00
_cell.angle_beta   90.00
_cell.angle_gamma   90.00
#
_symmetry.space_group_name_H-M   'P 1'
#
loop_
_entity.id
_entity.type
_entity.pdbx_description
1 polymer ?
#
loop_
_entity_poly.entity_id
_entity_poly.type
_entity_poly.pdbx_seq_one_letter_code
_entity_poly.pdbx_strand_id
1 'polypeptide(L)'
;SLPKIAISGKMASGKSYLAHSLVEDNDYSVYSLGGKVKDIAYDLFKMSPDHKDRPLLQGIGMKMRDLQPDVWITYVLTEAEENEGPVVCDDVRFVNEARAFKDAGWLLVKLQVEDDLQLERLQNAYPDNWESHWSNRTDPSETEVDDIPEEFLYFIF
;
A
#
# COMPACT_ATOMS: atom_id res chain seq x y z
N SER A 1 24.42 -1.86 -5.99
CA SER A 1 23.37 -1.16 -5.26
C SER A 1 22.14 -2.03 -5.07
N LEU A 2 21.39 -1.77 -4.01
CA LEU A 2 20.15 -2.50 -3.73
C LEU A 2 19.01 -1.99 -4.63
N PRO A 3 18.13 -2.90 -5.07
CA PRO A 3 17.02 -2.50 -5.94
C PRO A 3 15.95 -1.71 -5.21
N LYS A 4 15.18 -0.91 -5.95
CA LYS A 4 13.95 -0.32 -5.46
C LYS A 4 12.86 -1.38 -5.50
N ILE A 5 12.06 -1.47 -4.45
CA ILE A 5 11.07 -2.54 -4.28
C ILE A 5 9.67 -1.95 -4.10
N ALA A 6 8.70 -2.49 -4.82
CA ALA A 6 7.29 -2.16 -4.65
C ALA A 6 6.55 -3.41 -4.16
N ILE A 7 5.79 -3.27 -3.08
CA ILE A 7 5.09 -4.39 -2.44
C ILE A 7 3.59 -4.23 -2.62
N SER A 8 2.94 -5.23 -3.19
CA SER A 8 1.50 -5.29 -3.33
C SER A 8 0.90 -6.37 -2.45
N GLY A 9 -0.38 -6.24 -2.14
CA GLY A 9 -1.11 -7.21 -1.33
C GLY A 9 -2.32 -6.56 -0.69
N LYS A 10 -3.22 -7.41 -0.22
CA LYS A 10 -4.42 -6.98 0.50
C LYS A 10 -4.07 -6.48 1.89
N MET A 11 -5.03 -5.84 2.57
CA MET A 11 -4.84 -5.48 3.97
C MET A 11 -4.49 -6.73 4.81
N ALA A 12 -3.64 -6.54 5.80
CA ALA A 12 -3.16 -7.61 6.68
C ALA A 12 -2.38 -8.73 5.99
N SER A 13 -1.84 -8.48 4.79
CA SER A 13 -1.01 -9.48 4.08
C SER A 13 0.45 -9.50 4.52
N GLY A 14 0.88 -8.51 5.31
CA GLY A 14 2.26 -8.42 5.80
C GLY A 14 3.12 -7.40 5.07
N LYS A 15 2.55 -6.52 4.25
CA LYS A 15 3.30 -5.51 3.49
C LYS A 15 4.16 -4.62 4.38
N SER A 16 3.57 -4.09 5.44
CA SER A 16 4.28 -3.21 6.38
C SER A 16 5.37 -3.94 7.13
N TYR A 17 5.16 -5.19 7.48
CA TYR A 17 6.16 -6.03 8.14
C TYR A 17 7.38 -6.25 7.24
N LEU A 18 7.15 -6.58 5.96
CA LEU A 18 8.25 -6.76 5.01
C LEU A 18 9.00 -5.44 4.79
N ALA A 19 8.29 -4.33 4.62
CA ALA A 19 8.93 -3.03 4.46
C ALA A 19 9.78 -2.66 5.68
N HIS A 20 9.27 -2.91 6.89
CA HIS A 20 9.99 -2.65 8.14
C HIS A 20 11.29 -3.48 8.21
N SER A 21 11.24 -4.74 7.81
CA SER A 21 12.43 -5.61 7.76
C SER A 21 13.49 -5.05 6.81
N LEU A 22 13.08 -4.53 5.65
CA LEU A 22 14.00 -3.91 4.69
C LEU A 22 14.65 -2.66 5.27
N VAL A 23 13.91 -1.85 6.02
CA VAL A 23 14.44 -0.67 6.68
C VAL A 23 15.50 -1.07 7.72
N GLU A 24 15.21 -2.03 8.59
CA GLU A 24 16.12 -2.42 9.66
C GLU A 24 17.36 -3.16 9.16
N ASP A 25 17.19 -4.04 8.17
CA ASP A 25 18.27 -4.92 7.74
C ASP A 25 19.11 -4.35 6.60
N ASN A 26 18.55 -3.46 5.77
CA ASN A 26 19.20 -2.99 4.55
C ASN A 26 19.12 -1.47 4.33
N ASP A 27 18.75 -0.72 5.32
CA ASP A 27 18.67 0.75 5.27
C ASP A 27 17.73 1.32 4.21
N TYR A 28 16.63 0.62 3.90
CA TYR A 28 15.64 1.13 2.99
C TYR A 28 14.88 2.31 3.59
N SER A 29 14.46 3.25 2.72
CA SER A 29 13.51 4.29 3.07
C SER A 29 12.14 3.90 2.54
N VAL A 30 11.08 4.09 3.34
CA VAL A 30 9.72 3.74 2.96
C VAL A 30 9.01 4.97 2.39
N TYR A 31 8.41 4.81 1.21
CA TYR A 31 7.49 5.78 0.62
C TYR A 31 6.16 5.08 0.39
N SER A 32 5.08 5.65 0.90
CA SER A 32 3.76 5.07 0.83
C SER A 32 2.87 5.88 -0.11
N LEU A 33 2.15 5.19 -1.00
CA LEU A 33 1.15 5.85 -1.84
C LEU A 33 0.05 6.49 -0.99
N GLY A 34 -0.29 5.84 0.14
CA GLY A 34 -1.31 6.32 1.07
C GLY A 34 -0.83 7.35 2.08
N GLY A 35 0.45 7.71 2.09
CA GLY A 35 0.98 8.65 3.09
C GLY A 35 0.31 10.02 3.04
N LYS A 36 0.15 10.57 1.85
CA LYS A 36 -0.54 11.86 1.67
C LYS A 36 -2.04 11.76 1.92
N VAL A 37 -2.64 10.60 1.65
CA VAL A 37 -4.05 10.36 1.99
C VAL A 37 -4.26 10.49 3.49
N LYS A 38 -3.36 9.90 4.29
CA LYS A 38 -3.42 10.01 5.75
C LYS A 38 -3.23 11.45 6.21
N ASP A 39 -2.30 12.18 5.61
CA ASP A 39 -2.08 13.59 5.94
C ASP A 39 -3.37 14.40 5.73
N ILE A 40 -4.06 14.20 4.62
CA ILE A 40 -5.35 14.87 4.36
C ILE A 40 -6.40 14.49 5.41
N ALA A 41 -6.48 13.19 5.74
CA ALA A 41 -7.44 12.71 6.73
C ALA A 41 -7.18 13.34 8.11
N TYR A 42 -5.93 13.46 8.53
CA TYR A 42 -5.57 14.10 9.80
C TYR A 42 -5.86 15.61 9.77
N ASP A 43 -5.43 16.29 8.74
CA ASP A 43 -5.50 17.75 8.68
C ASP A 43 -6.91 18.28 8.44
N LEU A 44 -7.60 17.73 7.44
CA LEU A 44 -8.90 18.25 7.01
C LEU A 44 -10.08 17.57 7.71
N PHE A 45 -10.00 16.28 7.94
CA PHE A 45 -11.10 15.50 8.51
C PHE A 45 -10.92 15.19 9.99
N LYS A 46 -9.79 15.62 10.57
CA LYS A 46 -9.49 15.42 12.00
C LYS A 46 -9.56 13.96 12.43
N MET A 47 -9.11 13.06 11.56
CA MET A 47 -9.02 11.63 11.88
C MET A 47 -8.11 11.44 13.10
N SER A 48 -8.53 10.59 14.05
CA SER A 48 -7.71 10.27 15.21
C SER A 48 -6.51 9.40 14.82
N PRO A 49 -5.29 9.71 15.30
CA PRO A 49 -4.14 8.83 15.08
C PRO A 49 -4.32 7.42 15.68
N ASP A 50 -5.15 7.31 16.73
CA ASP A 50 -5.39 6.06 17.43
C ASP A 50 -6.52 5.23 16.80
N HIS A 51 -7.25 5.78 15.84
CA HIS A 51 -8.42 5.14 15.26
C HIS A 51 -8.44 5.34 13.74
N LYS A 52 -7.87 4.38 13.03
CA LYS A 52 -7.79 4.43 11.56
C LYS A 52 -9.18 4.28 10.95
N ASP A 53 -9.62 5.31 10.25
CA ASP A 53 -10.90 5.32 9.51
C ASP A 53 -10.64 4.87 8.07
N ARG A 54 -10.70 3.55 7.84
CA ARG A 54 -10.41 2.97 6.55
C ARG A 54 -11.37 3.45 5.43
N PRO A 55 -12.70 3.53 5.65
CA PRO A 55 -13.60 4.06 4.64
C PRO A 55 -13.27 5.49 4.21
N LEU A 56 -12.89 6.35 5.17
CA LEU A 56 -12.47 7.72 4.86
C LEU A 56 -11.21 7.72 4.00
N LEU A 57 -10.20 6.94 4.38
CA LEU A 57 -8.94 6.87 3.63
C LEU A 57 -9.17 6.35 2.20
N GLN A 58 -9.97 5.31 2.04
CA GLN A 58 -10.31 4.75 0.74
C GLN A 58 -11.09 5.78 -0.10
N GLY A 59 -12.01 6.51 0.52
CA GLY A 59 -12.78 7.55 -0.15
C GLY A 59 -11.91 8.68 -0.67
N ILE A 60 -11.01 9.20 0.14
CA ILE A 60 -10.07 10.25 -0.26
C ILE A 60 -9.19 9.75 -1.42
N GLY A 61 -8.61 8.56 -1.26
CA GLY A 61 -7.74 7.97 -2.28
C GLY A 61 -8.42 7.82 -3.62
N MET A 62 -9.64 7.29 -3.64
CA MET A 62 -10.39 7.06 -4.87
C MET A 62 -10.83 8.36 -5.55
N LYS A 63 -11.29 9.35 -4.78
CA LYS A 63 -11.72 10.63 -5.36
C LYS A 63 -10.57 11.39 -6.01
N MET A 64 -9.40 11.35 -5.41
CA MET A 64 -8.22 11.96 -6.01
C MET A 64 -7.79 11.23 -7.27
N ARG A 65 -7.90 9.90 -7.29
CA ARG A 65 -7.62 9.10 -8.50
C ARG A 65 -8.66 9.35 -9.60
N ASP A 66 -9.90 9.67 -9.26
CA ASP A 66 -10.90 10.06 -10.25
C ASP A 66 -10.48 11.34 -10.98
N LEU A 67 -9.84 12.26 -10.26
CA LEU A 67 -9.32 13.49 -10.86
C LEU A 67 -8.06 13.22 -11.71
N GLN A 68 -7.16 12.38 -11.20
CA GLN A 68 -5.93 12.03 -11.91
C GLN A 68 -5.50 10.61 -11.47
N PRO A 69 -5.66 9.59 -12.34
CA PRO A 69 -5.40 8.19 -11.96
C PRO A 69 -4.02 7.92 -11.38
N ASP A 70 -2.99 8.64 -11.82
CA ASP A 70 -1.60 8.42 -11.39
C ASP A 70 -1.12 9.41 -10.32
N VAL A 71 -2.03 10.11 -9.66
CA VAL A 71 -1.66 11.17 -8.70
C VAL A 71 -0.71 10.69 -7.60
N TRP A 72 -0.99 9.56 -6.99
CA TRP A 72 -0.18 9.01 -5.90
C TRP A 72 1.13 8.42 -6.39
N ILE A 73 1.10 7.75 -7.53
CA ILE A 73 2.28 7.12 -8.13
C ILE A 73 3.30 8.18 -8.53
N THR A 74 2.84 9.23 -9.20
CA THR A 74 3.70 10.33 -9.63
C THR A 74 4.41 10.95 -8.43
N TYR A 75 3.67 11.15 -7.34
CA TYR A 75 4.25 11.68 -6.10
C TYR A 75 5.34 10.77 -5.55
N VAL A 76 5.06 9.47 -5.40
CA VAL A 76 6.03 8.52 -4.83
C VAL A 76 7.25 8.37 -5.72
N LEU A 77 7.08 8.23 -7.03
CA LEU A 77 8.20 8.09 -7.96
C LEU A 77 9.10 9.32 -7.94
N THR A 78 8.52 10.51 -7.88
CA THR A 78 9.29 11.76 -7.80
C THR A 78 10.10 11.83 -6.51
N GLU A 79 9.47 11.54 -5.37
CA GLU A 79 10.16 11.55 -4.08
C GLU A 79 11.27 10.48 -4.01
N ALA A 80 11.01 9.32 -4.57
CA ALA A 80 11.98 8.22 -4.56
C ALA A 80 13.22 8.51 -5.40
N GLU A 81 13.07 9.25 -6.50
CA GLU A 81 14.21 9.64 -7.34
C GLU A 81 15.19 10.56 -6.60
N GLU A 82 14.69 11.37 -5.70
CA GLU A 82 15.50 12.28 -4.90
C GLU A 82 16.21 11.59 -3.72
N ASN A 83 15.85 10.35 -3.42
CA ASN A 83 16.45 9.59 -2.33
C ASN A 83 17.72 8.89 -2.81
N GLU A 84 18.83 9.08 -2.10
CA GLU A 84 20.12 8.51 -2.48
C GLU A 84 20.26 7.01 -2.16
N GLY A 85 19.49 6.51 -1.20
CA GLY A 85 19.54 5.12 -0.78
C GLY A 85 18.46 4.26 -1.43
N PRO A 86 18.39 2.98 -1.05
CA PRO A 86 17.34 2.09 -1.54
C PRO A 86 15.97 2.49 -0.99
N VAL A 87 14.94 2.25 -1.79
CA VAL A 87 13.56 2.70 -1.50
C VAL A 87 12.59 1.55 -1.62
N VAL A 88 11.61 1.51 -0.74
CA VAL A 88 10.49 0.57 -0.82
C VAL A 88 9.15 1.33 -0.73
N CYS A 89 8.22 0.94 -1.60
CA CYS A 89 6.82 1.36 -1.52
C CYS A 89 6.01 0.17 -1.05
N ASP A 90 5.25 0.31 0.02
CA ASP A 90 4.63 -0.82 0.73
C ASP A 90 3.11 -0.95 0.51
N ASP A 91 2.54 -0.18 -0.40
CA ASP A 91 1.08 -0.17 -0.53
C ASP A 91 0.56 -0.12 -1.97
N VAL A 92 1.19 -0.89 -2.86
CA VAL A 92 0.73 -1.01 -4.24
C VAL A 92 -0.55 -1.85 -4.28
N ARG A 93 -1.64 -1.31 -4.82
CA ARG A 93 -2.95 -1.96 -4.82
C ARG A 93 -3.64 -2.00 -6.18
N PHE A 94 -3.23 -1.15 -7.12
CA PHE A 94 -3.89 -1.01 -8.41
C PHE A 94 -2.97 -1.41 -9.55
N VAL A 95 -3.57 -1.89 -10.65
CA VAL A 95 -2.83 -2.37 -11.82
C VAL A 95 -2.00 -1.24 -12.44
N ASN A 96 -2.54 -0.02 -12.54
CA ASN A 96 -1.78 1.11 -13.09
C ASN A 96 -0.58 1.47 -12.21
N GLU A 97 -0.70 1.32 -10.89
CA GLU A 97 0.41 1.53 -9.97
C GLU A 97 1.50 0.48 -10.18
N ALA A 98 1.12 -0.79 -10.23
CA ALA A 98 2.05 -1.88 -10.47
C ALA A 98 2.80 -1.71 -11.80
N ARG A 99 2.09 -1.31 -12.85
CA ARG A 99 2.67 -1.06 -14.16
C ARG A 99 3.69 0.07 -14.10
N ALA A 100 3.36 1.17 -13.43
CA ALA A 100 4.24 2.32 -13.32
C ALA A 100 5.54 1.97 -12.58
N PHE A 101 5.46 1.22 -11.49
CA PHE A 101 6.65 0.78 -10.76
C PHE A 101 7.50 -0.18 -11.60
N LYS A 102 6.85 -1.12 -12.31
CA LYS A 102 7.58 -2.03 -13.19
C LYS A 102 8.30 -1.27 -14.30
N ASP A 103 7.61 -0.31 -14.95
CA ASP A 103 8.18 0.49 -16.05
C ASP A 103 9.33 1.37 -15.54
N ALA A 104 9.29 1.78 -14.29
CA ALA A 104 10.36 2.55 -13.64
C ALA A 104 11.55 1.68 -13.18
N GLY A 105 11.49 0.37 -13.40
CA GLY A 105 12.57 -0.56 -13.07
C GLY A 105 12.58 -1.10 -11.64
N TRP A 106 11.48 -0.93 -10.91
CA TRP A 106 11.37 -1.47 -9.57
C TRP A 106 11.08 -2.97 -9.59
N LEU A 107 11.53 -3.68 -8.56
CA LEU A 107 11.12 -5.07 -8.34
C LEU A 107 9.74 -5.08 -7.69
N LEU A 108 8.80 -5.76 -8.31
CA LEU A 108 7.43 -5.85 -7.81
C LEU A 108 7.20 -7.18 -7.10
N VAL A 109 6.83 -7.11 -5.84
CA VAL A 109 6.61 -8.27 -4.96
C VAL A 109 5.14 -8.27 -4.55
N LYS A 110 4.51 -9.43 -4.61
CA LYS A 110 3.12 -9.60 -4.16
C LYS A 110 3.07 -10.52 -2.95
N LEU A 111 2.42 -10.07 -1.89
CA LEU A 111 2.14 -10.90 -0.71
C LEU A 111 0.69 -11.37 -0.77
N GLN A 112 0.50 -12.66 -0.53
CA GLN A 112 -0.83 -13.27 -0.48
C GLN A 112 -1.19 -13.61 0.95
N VAL A 113 -2.48 -13.57 1.27
CA VAL A 113 -2.98 -13.95 2.60
C VAL A 113 -4.31 -14.67 2.42
N GLU A 114 -4.46 -15.83 3.09
CA GLU A 114 -5.72 -16.56 3.12
C GLU A 114 -6.74 -15.78 3.94
N ASP A 115 -8.03 -15.91 3.58
CA ASP A 115 -9.12 -15.17 4.22
C ASP A 115 -9.17 -15.37 5.74
N ASP A 116 -9.00 -16.60 6.20
CA ASP A 116 -9.03 -16.90 7.63
C ASP A 116 -7.90 -16.20 8.38
N LEU A 117 -6.70 -16.20 7.83
CA LEU A 117 -5.56 -15.53 8.44
C LEU A 117 -5.72 -14.02 8.40
N GLN A 118 -6.24 -13.49 7.28
CA GLN A 118 -6.52 -12.06 7.15
C GLN A 118 -7.51 -11.61 8.22
N LEU A 119 -8.59 -12.35 8.42
CA LEU A 119 -9.60 -12.07 9.43
C LEU A 119 -9.00 -12.07 10.84
N GLU A 120 -8.22 -13.11 11.16
CA GLU A 120 -7.55 -13.21 12.46
C GLU A 120 -6.64 -12.02 12.73
N ARG A 121 -5.84 -11.63 11.75
CA ARG A 121 -4.94 -10.49 11.87
C ARG A 121 -5.69 -9.17 12.07
N LEU A 122 -6.83 -8.98 11.38
CA LEU A 122 -7.65 -7.79 11.54
C LEU A 122 -8.29 -7.75 12.94
N GLN A 123 -8.76 -8.88 13.44
CA GLN A 123 -9.33 -8.98 14.79
C GLN A 123 -8.28 -8.65 15.86
N ASN A 124 -7.06 -9.10 15.68
CA ASN A 124 -5.95 -8.82 16.61
C ASN A 124 -5.49 -7.36 16.54
N ALA A 125 -5.43 -6.78 15.36
CA ALA A 125 -4.98 -5.40 15.16
C ALA A 125 -6.05 -4.37 15.55
N TYR A 126 -7.32 -4.70 15.34
CA TYR A 126 -8.46 -3.80 15.54
C TYR A 126 -9.57 -4.49 16.33
N PRO A 127 -9.33 -4.85 17.62
CA PRO A 127 -10.32 -5.61 18.39
C PRO A 127 -11.67 -4.92 18.53
N ASP A 128 -11.70 -3.59 18.51
CA ASP A 128 -12.93 -2.82 18.73
C ASP A 128 -13.71 -2.54 17.43
N ASN A 129 -13.06 -2.62 16.27
CA ASN A 129 -13.70 -2.24 15.01
C ASN A 129 -13.25 -3.07 13.80
N TRP A 130 -12.83 -4.32 14.03
CA TRP A 130 -12.37 -5.20 12.94
C TRP A 130 -13.47 -5.44 11.88
N GLU A 131 -14.76 -5.43 12.27
CA GLU A 131 -15.85 -5.65 11.33
C GLU A 131 -15.88 -4.55 10.25
N SER A 132 -15.62 -3.32 10.63
CA SER A 132 -15.54 -2.19 9.68
C SER A 132 -14.41 -2.42 8.68
N HIS A 133 -13.25 -2.84 9.14
CA HIS A 133 -12.12 -3.14 8.25
C HIS A 133 -12.44 -4.33 7.35
N TRP A 134 -13.00 -5.39 7.89
CA TRP A 134 -13.37 -6.58 7.13
C TRP A 134 -14.40 -6.28 6.05
N SER A 135 -15.40 -5.44 6.35
CA SER A 135 -16.44 -5.07 5.38
C SER A 135 -15.88 -4.28 4.19
N ASN A 136 -14.73 -3.64 4.33
CA ASN A 136 -14.08 -2.88 3.26
C ASN A 136 -13.24 -3.76 2.32
N ARG A 137 -13.20 -5.09 2.51
CA ARG A 137 -12.42 -5.99 1.65
C ARG A 137 -12.90 -6.03 0.20
N THR A 138 -14.11 -5.55 -0.08
CA THR A 138 -14.67 -5.47 -1.44
C THR A 138 -14.38 -4.15 -2.13
N ASP A 139 -13.74 -3.19 -1.45
CA ASP A 139 -13.33 -1.93 -2.07
C ASP A 139 -12.32 -2.20 -3.20
N PRO A 140 -12.32 -1.39 -4.28
CA PRO A 140 -11.33 -1.56 -5.36
C PRO A 140 -9.89 -1.62 -4.89
N SER A 141 -9.52 -0.89 -3.83
CA SER A 141 -8.17 -0.92 -3.26
C SER A 141 -7.79 -2.29 -2.68
N GLU A 142 -8.76 -3.17 -2.43
CA GLU A 142 -8.53 -4.51 -1.92
C GLU A 142 -8.71 -5.59 -2.99
N THR A 143 -9.58 -5.35 -3.98
CA THR A 143 -9.91 -6.37 -4.99
C THR A 143 -9.06 -6.26 -6.25
N GLU A 144 -8.68 -5.06 -6.67
CA GLU A 144 -7.92 -4.87 -7.90
C GLU A 144 -6.50 -5.43 -7.82
N VAL A 145 -5.98 -5.62 -6.61
CA VAL A 145 -4.67 -6.24 -6.41
C VAL A 145 -4.61 -7.65 -7.03
N ASP A 146 -5.75 -8.36 -7.10
CA ASP A 146 -5.83 -9.68 -7.73
C ASP A 146 -5.71 -9.60 -9.26
N ASP A 147 -5.95 -8.44 -9.85
CA ASP A 147 -5.89 -8.20 -11.28
C ASP A 147 -4.49 -7.82 -11.78
N ILE A 148 -3.53 -7.63 -10.88
CA ILE A 148 -2.14 -7.35 -11.27
C ILE A 148 -1.59 -8.56 -12.02
N PRO A 149 -1.19 -8.41 -13.31
CA PRO A 149 -0.67 -9.51 -14.09
C PRO A 149 0.56 -10.16 -13.44
N GLU A 150 0.60 -11.49 -13.39
CA GLU A 150 1.74 -12.20 -12.81
C GLU A 150 3.05 -11.87 -13.51
N GLU A 151 3.01 -11.56 -14.80
CA GLU A 151 4.18 -11.18 -15.58
C GLU A 151 4.85 -9.88 -15.10
N PHE A 152 4.13 -9.03 -14.33
CA PHE A 152 4.69 -7.84 -13.72
C PHE A 152 5.46 -8.15 -12.44
N LEU A 153 5.25 -9.33 -11.86
CA LEU A 153 5.72 -9.66 -10.52
C LEU A 153 7.09 -10.34 -10.56
N TYR A 154 7.97 -9.91 -9.66
CA TYR A 154 9.25 -10.57 -9.46
C TYR A 154 9.12 -11.77 -8.52
N PHE A 155 8.35 -11.61 -7.43
CA PHE A 155 8.04 -12.68 -6.49
C PHE A 155 6.57 -12.63 -6.07
N ILE A 156 6.01 -13.82 -5.79
CA ILE A 156 4.68 -14.00 -5.16
C ILE A 156 4.91 -14.84 -3.91
N PHE A 157 4.52 -14.30 -2.76
CA PHE A 157 4.64 -15.01 -1.49
C PHE A 157 3.31 -15.44 -0.91
#